data_1b23f73d5e8b4654b04f26620bde2a31
#
_entry.id   1b23f73d5e8b4654b04f26620bde2a31
#
_cell.length_a   1.000
_cell.length_b   1.000
_cell.length_c   1.000
_cell.angle_alpha   90.00
_cell.angle_beta   90.00
_cell.angle_gamma   90.00
#
_symmetry.space_group_name_H-M   'P 1'
#
loop_
_entity.id
_entity.type
_entity.pdbx_description
1 polymer ?
#
loop_
_entity_poly.entity_id
_entity_poly.type
_entity_poly.pdbx_seq_one_letter_code
_entity_poly.pdbx_strand_id
1 'polypeptide(L)'
;SHLGRKYDLCGKNEKQMMMVDVLMEQGKDMRMAFARLCYMTYSPETKKEYLTNLQTTLKSLSTILGNQSWFAADKITLADFVLYEELYANLVLDPTCLDSFSNLKNFVKRFEDIPAIKKFMSSPKYIKHALNGPMAKFGSGK
;
A
#
# COMPACT_ATOMS: atom_id res chain seq x y z
N SER A 1 -12.22 4.89 -12.42
CA SER A 1 -13.26 3.86 -12.34
C SER A 1 -14.63 4.48 -12.11
N HIS A 2 -15.67 3.74 -12.45
CA HIS A 2 -17.07 4.20 -12.25
C HIS A 2 -17.33 4.50 -10.78
N LEU A 3 -16.90 3.60 -9.88
CA LEU A 3 -17.07 3.77 -8.44
C LEU A 3 -16.30 4.98 -7.92
N GLY A 4 -15.06 5.17 -8.38
CA GLY A 4 -14.24 6.29 -7.98
C GLY A 4 -14.84 7.63 -8.38
N ARG A 5 -15.40 7.71 -9.59
CA ARG A 5 -16.06 8.94 -10.06
C ARG A 5 -17.29 9.27 -9.25
N LYS A 6 -18.10 8.27 -8.91
CA LYS A 6 -19.33 8.46 -8.15
C LYS A 6 -19.06 9.05 -6.77
N TYR A 7 -17.93 8.70 -6.13
CA TYR A 7 -17.60 9.12 -4.77
C TYR A 7 -16.40 10.08 -4.71
N ASP A 8 -16.03 10.70 -5.86
CA ASP A 8 -14.87 11.60 -5.96
C ASP A 8 -13.54 10.93 -5.57
N LEU A 9 -13.48 9.60 -5.66
CA LEU A 9 -12.27 8.85 -5.30
C LEU A 9 -11.15 8.97 -6.34
N CYS A 10 -11.45 9.54 -7.50
CA CYS A 10 -10.45 9.79 -8.55
C CYS A 10 -9.85 11.20 -8.51
N GLY A 11 -10.22 12.01 -7.50
CA GLY A 11 -9.80 13.41 -7.39
C GLY A 11 -10.85 14.37 -7.96
N LYS A 12 -10.78 15.63 -7.54
CA LYS A 12 -11.77 16.66 -7.88
C LYS A 12 -11.40 17.47 -9.11
N ASN A 13 -10.13 17.52 -9.47
CA ASN A 13 -9.65 18.32 -10.57
C ASN A 13 -8.61 17.53 -11.36
N GLU A 14 -8.18 18.06 -12.48
CA GLU A 14 -7.27 17.39 -13.40
C GLU A 14 -5.94 17.04 -12.73
N LYS A 15 -5.38 17.95 -11.93
CA LYS A 15 -4.12 17.74 -11.23
C LYS A 15 -4.22 16.56 -10.26
N GLN A 16 -5.31 16.50 -9.48
CA GLN A 16 -5.53 15.40 -8.53
C GLN A 16 -5.75 14.09 -9.27
N MET A 17 -6.53 14.11 -10.35
CA MET A 17 -6.78 12.91 -11.17
C MET A 17 -5.51 12.35 -11.78
N MET A 18 -4.62 13.22 -12.26
CA MET A 18 -3.32 12.80 -12.77
C MET A 18 -2.44 12.19 -11.68
N MET A 19 -2.45 12.79 -10.49
CA MET A 19 -1.68 12.26 -9.36
C MET A 19 -2.21 10.90 -8.92
N VAL A 20 -3.54 10.71 -8.90
CA VAL A 20 -4.14 9.40 -8.61
C VAL A 20 -3.63 8.36 -9.60
N ASP A 21 -3.65 8.68 -10.91
CA ASP A 21 -3.20 7.74 -11.94
C ASP A 21 -1.73 7.36 -11.77
N VAL A 22 -0.86 8.35 -11.52
CA VAL A 22 0.57 8.12 -11.29
C VAL A 22 0.79 7.20 -10.09
N LEU A 23 0.08 7.47 -8.99
CA LEU A 23 0.23 6.69 -7.76
C LEU A 23 -0.38 5.29 -7.88
N MET A 24 -1.44 5.12 -8.67
CA MET A 24 -1.99 3.81 -8.98
C MET A 24 -0.96 2.95 -9.72
N GLU A 25 -0.23 3.53 -10.67
CA GLU A 25 0.85 2.83 -11.37
C GLU A 25 2.01 2.49 -10.42
N GLN A 26 2.36 3.40 -9.52
CA GLN A 26 3.38 3.13 -8.50
C GLN A 26 2.97 1.96 -7.61
N GLY A 27 1.72 1.92 -7.18
CA GLY A 27 1.19 0.82 -6.38
C GLY A 27 1.25 -0.51 -7.13
N LYS A 28 0.92 -0.49 -8.42
CA LYS A 28 1.00 -1.67 -9.28
C LYS A 28 2.45 -2.19 -9.38
N ASP A 29 3.41 -1.30 -9.56
CA ASP A 29 4.82 -1.67 -9.61
C ASP A 29 5.29 -2.30 -8.30
N MET A 30 4.88 -1.75 -7.18
CA MET A 30 5.17 -2.31 -5.85
C MET A 30 4.58 -3.70 -5.69
N ARG A 31 3.33 -3.88 -6.13
CA ARG A 31 2.66 -5.17 -6.04
C ARG A 31 3.36 -6.21 -6.90
N MET A 32 3.77 -5.85 -8.10
CA MET A 32 4.50 -6.77 -8.99
C MET A 32 5.85 -7.17 -8.40
N ALA A 33 6.58 -6.22 -7.82
CA ALA A 33 7.86 -6.51 -7.18
C ALA A 33 7.68 -7.44 -5.97
N PHE A 34 6.67 -7.19 -5.15
CA PHE A 34 6.34 -8.02 -4.00
C PHE A 34 5.93 -9.43 -4.44
N ALA A 35 5.07 -9.53 -5.45
CA ALA A 35 4.62 -10.82 -5.97
C ALA A 35 5.80 -11.63 -6.53
N ARG A 36 6.71 -10.99 -7.24
CA ARG A 36 7.90 -11.66 -7.77
C ARG A 36 8.73 -12.26 -6.65
N LEU A 37 8.94 -11.51 -5.57
CA LEU A 37 9.65 -12.02 -4.39
C LEU A 37 8.92 -13.25 -3.82
N CYS A 38 7.61 -13.15 -3.63
CA CYS A 38 6.82 -14.16 -2.92
C CYS A 38 6.65 -15.46 -3.72
N TYR A 39 6.49 -15.34 -5.05
CA TYR A 39 6.18 -16.50 -5.90
C TYR A 39 7.42 -17.16 -6.52
N MET A 40 8.45 -16.37 -6.81
CA MET A 40 9.53 -16.89 -7.68
C MET A 40 10.86 -17.07 -6.98
N THR A 41 11.27 -16.13 -6.13
CA THR A 41 12.66 -16.07 -5.67
C THR A 41 12.81 -15.90 -4.16
N TYR A 42 11.79 -16.21 -3.37
CA TYR A 42 11.85 -15.98 -1.92
C TYR A 42 12.97 -16.78 -1.25
N SER A 43 13.95 -16.07 -0.69
CA SER A 43 15.04 -16.59 0.11
C SER A 43 15.52 -15.49 1.05
N PRO A 44 16.33 -15.77 2.09
CA PRO A 44 16.86 -14.72 2.96
C PRO A 44 17.63 -13.64 2.20
N GLU A 45 18.40 -14.01 1.19
CA GLU A 45 19.19 -13.08 0.38
C GLU A 45 18.32 -12.20 -0.50
N THR A 46 17.34 -12.78 -1.19
CA THR A 46 16.44 -12.03 -2.05
C THR A 46 15.51 -11.14 -1.25
N LYS A 47 15.10 -11.59 -0.05
CA LYS A 47 14.32 -10.76 0.87
C LYS A 47 15.12 -9.52 1.29
N LYS A 48 16.38 -9.70 1.64
CA LYS A 48 17.26 -8.60 2.07
C LYS A 48 17.44 -7.58 0.94
N GLU A 49 17.70 -8.05 -0.27
CA GLU A 49 17.84 -7.19 -1.45
C GLU A 49 16.55 -6.43 -1.72
N TYR A 50 15.42 -7.14 -1.70
CA TYR A 50 14.11 -6.53 -1.89
C TYR A 50 13.86 -5.40 -0.87
N LEU A 51 14.15 -5.64 0.41
CA LEU A 51 13.92 -4.65 1.46
C LEU A 51 14.84 -3.43 1.31
N THR A 52 16.05 -3.64 0.83
CA THR A 52 16.98 -2.54 0.53
C THR A 52 16.41 -1.65 -0.60
N ASN A 53 15.92 -2.25 -1.67
CA ASN A 53 15.31 -1.53 -2.78
C ASN A 53 13.99 -0.86 -2.37
N LEU A 54 13.24 -1.49 -1.51
CA LEU A 54 11.99 -0.96 -0.98
C LEU A 54 12.21 0.39 -0.28
N GLN A 55 13.33 0.56 0.44
CA GLN A 55 13.60 1.81 1.14
C GLN A 55 13.66 3.00 0.19
N THR A 56 14.17 2.83 -1.01
CA THR A 56 14.20 3.89 -2.03
C THR A 56 12.78 4.27 -2.45
N THR A 57 11.93 3.28 -2.70
CA THR A 57 10.53 3.49 -3.05
C THR A 57 9.77 4.18 -1.92
N LEU A 58 9.97 3.73 -0.68
CA LEU A 58 9.32 4.32 0.49
C LEU A 58 9.74 5.75 0.71
N LYS A 59 11.01 6.09 0.46
CA LYS A 59 11.50 7.46 0.55
C LYS A 59 10.76 8.37 -0.44
N SER A 60 10.55 7.89 -1.67
CA SER A 60 9.80 8.64 -2.68
C SER A 60 8.34 8.85 -2.24
N LEU A 61 7.69 7.81 -1.73
CA LEU A 61 6.32 7.92 -1.23
C LEU A 61 6.23 8.88 -0.04
N SER A 62 7.19 8.81 0.87
CA SER A 62 7.25 9.71 2.02
C SER A 62 7.37 11.17 1.57
N THR A 63 8.18 11.44 0.57
CA THR A 63 8.34 12.78 -0.01
C THR A 63 7.04 13.27 -0.64
N ILE A 64 6.36 12.41 -1.40
CA ILE A 64 5.08 12.75 -2.05
C ILE A 64 4.01 13.05 -1.01
N LEU A 65 3.90 12.23 0.02
CA LEU A 65 2.91 12.43 1.09
C LEU A 65 3.21 13.70 1.89
N GLY A 66 4.48 13.91 2.24
CA GLY A 66 4.89 15.06 3.04
C GLY A 66 4.10 15.14 4.34
N ASN A 67 3.50 16.29 4.60
CA ASN A 67 2.66 16.53 5.79
C ASN A 67 1.16 16.39 5.50
N GLN A 68 0.81 15.89 4.31
CA GLN A 68 -0.59 15.72 3.93
C GLN A 68 -1.18 14.48 4.59
N SER A 69 -2.51 14.49 4.74
CA SER A 69 -3.22 13.31 5.26
C SER A 69 -3.32 12.20 4.22
N TRP A 70 -3.45 12.56 2.95
CA TRP A 70 -3.65 11.64 1.83
C TRP A 70 -2.69 11.97 0.70
N PHE A 71 -2.43 10.99 -0.19
CA PHE A 71 -1.36 11.10 -1.17
C PHE A 71 -1.66 12.04 -2.33
N ALA A 72 -2.90 12.04 -2.85
CA ALA A 72 -3.20 12.70 -4.11
C ALA A 72 -4.07 13.96 -3.96
N ALA A 73 -4.76 14.11 -2.83
CA ALA A 73 -5.75 15.16 -2.65
C ALA A 73 -5.93 15.48 -1.17
N ASP A 74 -6.80 16.44 -0.87
CA ASP A 74 -7.15 16.78 0.52
C ASP A 74 -8.11 15.76 1.14
N LYS A 75 -8.67 14.86 0.34
CA LYS A 75 -9.52 13.76 0.78
C LYS A 75 -8.97 12.45 0.26
N ILE A 76 -9.46 11.34 0.84
CA ILE A 76 -9.05 10.00 0.43
C ILE A 76 -9.42 9.75 -1.04
N THR A 77 -8.52 9.07 -1.76
CA THR A 77 -8.73 8.68 -3.15
C THR A 77 -8.37 7.22 -3.33
N LEU A 78 -8.59 6.68 -4.53
CA LEU A 78 -8.21 5.31 -4.88
C LEU A 78 -6.72 5.05 -4.66
N ALA A 79 -5.87 6.07 -4.87
CA ALA A 79 -4.43 5.96 -4.63
C ALA A 79 -4.13 5.55 -3.19
N ASP A 80 -4.87 6.10 -2.22
CA ASP A 80 -4.65 5.77 -0.81
C ASP A 80 -4.99 4.33 -0.50
N PHE A 81 -6.07 3.79 -1.10
CA PHE A 81 -6.44 2.38 -0.93
C PHE A 81 -5.35 1.46 -1.48
N VAL A 82 -4.86 1.74 -2.68
CA VAL A 82 -3.85 0.91 -3.34
C VAL A 82 -2.53 0.97 -2.57
N LEU A 83 -2.08 2.18 -2.22
CA LEU A 83 -0.82 2.35 -1.51
C LEU A 83 -0.89 1.79 -0.09
N TYR A 84 -2.04 1.91 0.59
CA TYR A 84 -2.21 1.28 1.89
C TYR A 84 -2.01 -0.24 1.79
N GLU A 85 -2.62 -0.89 0.79
CA GLU A 85 -2.48 -2.33 0.64
C GLU A 85 -1.02 -2.74 0.44
N GLU A 86 -0.26 -1.98 -0.36
CA GLU A 86 1.15 -2.27 -0.59
C GLU A 86 1.99 -2.02 0.66
N LEU A 87 1.73 -0.96 1.40
CA LEU A 87 2.40 -0.70 2.67
C LEU A 87 2.10 -1.78 3.70
N TYR A 88 0.83 -2.21 3.78
CA TYR A 88 0.43 -3.28 4.69
C TYR A 88 1.17 -4.58 4.37
N ALA A 89 1.20 -4.97 3.09
CA ALA A 89 1.87 -6.18 2.65
C ALA A 89 3.35 -6.17 3.06
N ASN A 90 4.01 -5.03 2.87
CA ASN A 90 5.42 -4.89 3.23
C ASN A 90 5.64 -4.87 4.76
N LEU A 91 4.69 -4.34 5.52
CA LEU A 91 4.76 -4.41 7.00
C LEU A 91 4.59 -5.84 7.50
N VAL A 92 3.80 -6.67 6.82
CA VAL A 92 3.70 -8.10 7.16
C VAL A 92 5.03 -8.80 6.87
N LEU A 93 5.69 -8.45 5.76
CA LEU A 93 7.00 -9.01 5.41
C LEU A 93 8.08 -8.56 6.39
N ASP A 94 8.10 -7.28 6.76
CA ASP A 94 9.05 -6.67 7.67
C ASP A 94 8.37 -5.55 8.47
N PRO A 95 7.98 -5.83 9.73
CA PRO A 95 7.30 -4.82 10.55
C PRO A 95 8.10 -3.54 10.79
N THR A 96 9.40 -3.55 10.53
CA THR A 96 10.28 -2.38 10.76
C THR A 96 10.51 -1.55 9.50
N CYS A 97 9.94 -1.94 8.35
CA CYS A 97 10.27 -1.31 7.07
C CYS A 97 9.90 0.17 6.98
N LEU A 98 8.93 0.63 7.78
CA LEU A 98 8.52 2.04 7.80
C LEU A 98 9.16 2.86 8.94
N ASP A 99 10.06 2.29 9.71
CA ASP A 99 10.58 2.96 10.91
C ASP A 99 11.27 4.30 10.60
N SER A 100 11.86 4.45 9.43
CA SER A 100 12.48 5.70 8.99
C SER A 100 11.49 6.71 8.40
N PHE A 101 10.21 6.35 8.27
CA PHE A 101 9.20 7.15 7.59
C PHE A 101 7.96 7.31 8.46
N SER A 102 8.05 8.20 9.46
CA SER A 102 6.97 8.38 10.43
C SER A 102 5.65 8.81 9.76
N ASN A 103 5.72 9.60 8.69
CA ASN A 103 4.50 10.03 7.98
C ASN A 103 3.79 8.86 7.29
N LEU A 104 4.54 7.87 6.79
CA LEU A 104 3.94 6.66 6.21
C LEU A 104 3.32 5.78 7.30
N LYS A 105 3.96 5.65 8.46
CA LYS A 105 3.38 4.95 9.61
C LYS A 105 2.07 5.60 10.04
N ASN A 106 2.06 6.92 10.12
CA ASN A 106 0.86 7.67 10.48
C ASN A 106 -0.24 7.53 9.44
N PHE A 107 0.12 7.48 8.15
CA PHE A 107 -0.83 7.24 7.07
C PHE A 107 -1.52 5.87 7.23
N VAL A 108 -0.74 4.83 7.46
CA VAL A 108 -1.28 3.47 7.64
C VAL A 108 -2.28 3.46 8.80
N LYS A 109 -1.91 4.05 9.93
CA LYS A 109 -2.79 4.13 11.10
C LYS A 109 -4.06 4.94 10.80
N ARG A 110 -3.90 6.09 10.14
CA ARG A 110 -5.03 6.95 9.78
C ARG A 110 -6.01 6.21 8.89
N PHE A 111 -5.52 5.45 7.92
CA PHE A 111 -6.36 4.66 7.03
C PHE A 111 -7.11 3.58 7.82
N GLU A 112 -6.43 2.87 8.69
CA GLU A 112 -7.03 1.79 9.49
C GLU A 112 -8.05 2.31 10.50
N ASP A 113 -7.92 3.57 10.93
CA ASP A 113 -8.85 4.20 11.87
C ASP A 113 -10.14 4.70 11.20
N ILE A 114 -10.25 4.65 9.87
CA ILE A 114 -11.50 4.97 9.17
C ILE A 114 -12.56 3.94 9.63
N PRO A 115 -13.73 4.40 10.16
CA PRO A 115 -14.69 3.47 10.77
C PRO A 115 -15.13 2.32 9.88
N ALA A 116 -15.40 2.59 8.59
CA ALA A 116 -15.80 1.55 7.63
C ALA A 116 -14.69 0.53 7.40
N ILE A 117 -13.44 0.99 7.32
CA ILE A 117 -12.27 0.12 7.14
C ILE A 117 -12.04 -0.73 8.38
N LYS A 118 -12.09 -0.11 9.55
CA LYS A 118 -11.92 -0.79 10.84
C LYS A 118 -12.97 -1.88 11.02
N LYS A 119 -14.22 -1.59 10.67
CA LYS A 119 -15.32 -2.54 10.74
C LYS A 119 -15.07 -3.74 9.80
N PHE A 120 -14.63 -3.47 8.56
CA PHE A 120 -14.33 -4.52 7.60
C PHE A 120 -13.17 -5.40 8.09
N MET A 121 -12.10 -4.82 8.61
CA MET A 121 -10.94 -5.56 9.11
C MET A 121 -11.26 -6.43 10.32
N SER A 122 -12.33 -6.11 11.05
CA SER A 122 -12.80 -6.88 12.19
C SER A 122 -13.81 -7.96 11.79
N SER A 123 -14.19 -8.02 10.50
CA SER A 123 -15.21 -8.95 10.03
C SER A 123 -14.63 -10.34 9.75
N PRO A 124 -15.47 -11.40 9.79
CA PRO A 124 -15.01 -12.75 9.43
C PRO A 124 -14.56 -12.90 7.98
N LYS A 125 -14.93 -11.94 7.11
CA LYS A 125 -14.54 -11.95 5.70
C LYS A 125 -13.10 -11.50 5.48
N TYR A 126 -12.49 -10.83 6.46
CA TYR A 126 -11.12 -10.36 6.36
C TYR A 126 -10.15 -11.45 6.77
N ILE A 127 -9.26 -11.83 5.84
CA ILE A 127 -8.24 -12.85 6.09
C ILE A 127 -6.92 -12.15 6.34
N LYS A 128 -6.56 -12.04 7.60
CA LYS A 128 -5.32 -11.38 8.02
C LYS A 128 -4.10 -12.17 7.52
N HIS A 129 -3.13 -11.45 6.97
CA HIS A 129 -1.86 -12.02 6.47
C HIS A 129 -1.98 -12.88 5.21
N ALA A 130 -3.15 -13.02 4.61
CA ALA A 130 -3.31 -13.70 3.33
C ALA A 130 -3.13 -12.69 2.19
N LEU A 131 -1.89 -12.41 1.85
CA LEU A 131 -1.51 -11.35 0.89
C LEU A 131 -1.47 -11.85 -0.55
N ASN A 132 -1.29 -13.16 -0.75
CA ASN A 132 -1.11 -13.79 -2.04
C ASN A 132 -1.91 -15.09 -2.11
N GLY A 133 -1.98 -15.68 -3.30
CA GLY A 133 -2.64 -16.96 -3.49
C GLY A 133 -1.92 -18.12 -2.78
N PRO A 134 -2.57 -19.29 -2.69
CA PRO A 134 -2.02 -20.43 -1.93
C PRO A 134 -0.72 -20.99 -2.49
N MET A 135 -0.38 -20.70 -3.75
CA MET A 135 0.87 -21.15 -4.37
C MET A 135 2.07 -20.28 -4.02
N ALA A 136 1.86 -19.14 -3.38
CA ALA A 136 2.95 -18.23 -3.00
C ALA A 136 3.75 -18.82 -1.84
N LYS A 137 5.04 -18.54 -1.86
CA LYS A 137 5.98 -18.93 -0.79
C LYS A 137 5.87 -18.04 0.44
N PHE A 138 5.22 -16.88 0.29
CA PHE A 138 4.98 -15.94 1.37
C PHE A 138 3.63 -15.26 1.16
N GLY A 139 2.90 -15.02 2.25
CA GLY A 139 1.66 -14.27 2.20
C GLY A 139 0.44 -15.04 1.72
N SER A 140 0.49 -16.40 1.75
CA SER A 140 -0.65 -17.24 1.37
C SER A 140 -1.68 -17.43 2.49
N GLY A 141 -1.38 -16.98 3.69
CA GLY A 141 -2.23 -17.18 4.86
C GLY A 141 -2.00 -18.50 5.60
N LYS A 142 -1.00 -19.26 5.18
CA LYS A 142 -0.65 -20.55 5.80
C LYS A 142 0.30 -20.38 6.98
#